data_39750a9a9a8b79419f7e039f10a8054a
#
_entry.id   39750a9a9a8b79419f7e039f10a8054a
#
_cell.length_a   1.000
_cell.length_b   1.000
_cell.length_c   1.000
_cell.angle_alpha   90.00
_cell.angle_beta   90.00
_cell.angle_gamma   90.00
#
_symmetry.space_group_name_H-M   'P 1'
#
loop_
_entity.id
_entity.type
_entity.pdbx_description
1 polymer ?
#
loop_
_entity_poly.entity_id
_entity_poly.type
_entity_poly.pdbx_seq_one_letter_code
_entity_poly.pdbx_strand_id
1 'polypeptide(L)'
;PRTGAGALDTTRVDSKAELEVALGMFGGQGVSSIAVEEFVEGHEGFYDTVCVNGNVSLDFVSHYFPNVLEAMRARWISPQFIATNRVDSVRDYAQLRELGGRVNEALGIGTSATHMEWFFGPKGLRFSEIGCRPPGVGAWDLYSVGNDFDLYREWANSIVHDHIAARPSRRYAAGIVALRPDHDGNITGYSGVEEMQTRSGEWVIDAHLPPPGTPTQPVESGYMANAYVRMRHPDYDALRGLLDDVGRTVHVYAQ
;
A
#
# COMPACT_ATOMS: atom_id res chain seq x y z
N PRO A 1 13.17 -11.35 9.37
CA PRO A 1 14.58 -10.91 9.35
C PRO A 1 14.69 -9.39 9.57
N ARG A 2 15.75 -8.93 10.22
CA ARG A 2 15.97 -7.50 10.53
C ARG A 2 16.17 -6.63 9.28
N THR A 3 16.55 -7.21 8.18
CA THR A 3 16.86 -6.52 6.91
C THR A 3 15.85 -6.84 5.81
N GLY A 4 14.67 -7.29 6.17
CA GLY A 4 13.57 -7.58 5.23
C GLY A 4 12.81 -6.32 4.81
N ALA A 5 12.00 -6.45 3.76
CA ALA A 5 11.03 -5.45 3.33
C ALA A 5 9.85 -6.13 2.63
N GLY A 6 8.66 -5.50 2.66
CA GLY A 6 7.49 -5.96 1.92
C GLY A 6 6.96 -7.33 2.35
N ALA A 7 7.01 -7.63 3.64
CA ALA A 7 6.61 -8.91 4.24
C ALA A 7 7.36 -10.16 3.71
N LEU A 8 8.46 -9.98 2.97
CA LEU A 8 9.34 -11.07 2.56
C LEU A 8 9.90 -11.76 3.80
N ASP A 9 9.91 -13.10 3.79
CA ASP A 9 10.37 -13.92 4.91
C ASP A 9 9.61 -13.68 6.23
N THR A 10 8.38 -13.17 6.16
CA THR A 10 7.50 -13.03 7.32
C THR A 10 6.56 -14.24 7.39
N THR A 11 6.44 -14.85 8.56
CA THR A 11 5.54 -15.97 8.77
C THR A 11 4.78 -15.84 10.07
N ARG A 12 3.49 -16.17 10.04
CA ARG A 12 2.67 -16.32 11.23
C ARG A 12 2.91 -17.71 11.83
N VAL A 13 3.06 -17.75 13.14
CA VAL A 13 3.14 -18.97 13.94
C VAL A 13 2.10 -18.90 15.06
N ASP A 14 1.38 -19.98 15.29
CA ASP A 14 0.29 -20.06 16.26
C ASP A 14 0.65 -20.98 17.45
N SER A 15 1.85 -21.57 17.44
CA SER A 15 2.35 -22.44 18.51
C SER A 15 3.86 -22.31 18.70
N LYS A 16 4.34 -22.74 19.89
CA LYS A 16 5.77 -22.80 20.17
C LYS A 16 6.50 -23.75 19.22
N ALA A 17 5.88 -24.86 18.85
CA ALA A 17 6.48 -25.83 17.92
C ALA A 17 6.67 -25.22 16.53
N GLU A 18 5.69 -24.48 16.02
CA GLU A 18 5.81 -23.75 14.75
C GLU A 18 6.88 -22.66 14.82
N LEU A 19 7.00 -21.94 15.95
CA LEU A 19 8.05 -20.97 16.14
C LEU A 19 9.44 -21.63 16.07
N GLU A 20 9.64 -22.77 16.72
CA GLU A 20 10.91 -23.50 16.68
C GLU A 20 11.27 -23.94 15.25
N VAL A 21 10.29 -24.39 14.47
CA VAL A 21 10.47 -24.72 13.03
C VAL A 21 10.86 -23.49 12.24
N ALA A 22 10.13 -22.37 12.39
CA ALA A 22 10.42 -21.14 11.68
C ALA A 22 11.83 -20.58 12.01
N LEU A 23 12.21 -20.61 13.29
CA LEU A 23 13.55 -20.20 13.72
C LEU A 23 14.64 -21.08 13.11
N GLY A 24 14.40 -22.39 13.01
CA GLY A 24 15.30 -23.34 12.35
C GLY A 24 15.49 -23.04 10.86
N MET A 25 14.40 -22.71 10.15
CA MET A 25 14.45 -22.33 8.74
C MET A 25 15.28 -21.07 8.52
N PHE A 26 15.04 -20.00 9.28
CA PHE A 26 15.78 -18.75 9.17
C PHE A 26 17.26 -18.91 9.57
N GLY A 27 17.55 -19.68 10.61
CA GLY A 27 18.92 -20.01 11.01
C GLY A 27 19.68 -20.76 9.92
N GLY A 28 19.02 -21.71 9.23
CA GLY A 28 19.61 -22.42 8.08
C GLY A 28 19.92 -21.55 6.87
N GLN A 29 19.22 -20.41 6.75
CA GLN A 29 19.47 -19.39 5.69
C GLN A 29 20.56 -18.37 6.10
N GLY A 30 21.18 -18.52 7.25
CA GLY A 30 22.22 -17.60 7.73
C GLY A 30 21.69 -16.27 8.27
N VAL A 31 20.41 -16.19 8.59
CA VAL A 31 19.79 -15.00 9.20
C VAL A 31 20.26 -14.88 10.65
N SER A 32 20.99 -13.81 10.97
CA SER A 32 21.61 -13.62 12.29
C SER A 32 20.70 -12.96 13.32
N SER A 33 19.61 -12.33 12.89
CA SER A 33 18.68 -11.61 13.78
C SER A 33 17.27 -11.64 13.22
N ILE A 34 16.31 -12.02 14.07
CA ILE A 34 14.89 -12.17 13.73
C ILE A 34 14.07 -11.39 14.75
N ALA A 35 13.08 -10.63 14.30
CA ALA A 35 12.04 -10.07 15.14
C ALA A 35 10.91 -11.12 15.33
N VAL A 36 10.49 -11.31 16.56
CA VAL A 36 9.31 -12.09 16.91
C VAL A 36 8.33 -11.15 17.60
N GLU A 37 7.17 -10.97 17.01
CA GLU A 37 6.22 -9.96 17.42
C GLU A 37 4.84 -10.58 17.67
N GLU A 38 3.99 -9.88 18.41
CA GLU A 38 2.60 -10.26 18.55
C GLU A 38 1.91 -10.19 17.18
N PHE A 39 1.17 -11.25 16.82
CA PHE A 39 0.30 -11.19 15.67
C PHE A 39 -0.91 -10.29 15.98
N VAL A 40 -1.05 -9.20 15.22
CA VAL A 40 -2.15 -8.25 15.37
C VAL A 40 -3.26 -8.58 14.40
N GLU A 41 -4.43 -8.95 14.94
CA GLU A 41 -5.64 -9.16 14.15
C GLU A 41 -6.31 -7.82 13.85
N GLY A 42 -6.74 -7.64 12.62
CA GLY A 42 -7.47 -6.47 12.23
C GLY A 42 -7.26 -6.08 10.77
N HIS A 43 -7.87 -4.98 10.40
CA HIS A 43 -7.68 -4.34 9.11
C HIS A 43 -6.34 -3.61 9.08
N GLU A 44 -5.61 -3.75 7.99
CA GLU A 44 -4.30 -3.17 7.78
C GLU A 44 -4.38 -1.94 6.86
N GLY A 45 -3.53 -0.97 7.14
CA GLY A 45 -3.37 0.20 6.30
C GLY A 45 -2.08 0.94 6.61
N PHE A 46 -1.86 2.03 5.93
CA PHE A 46 -0.69 2.86 6.15
C PHE A 46 -1.03 4.34 6.23
N TYR A 47 -0.18 5.06 6.94
CA TYR A 47 -0.26 6.50 7.19
C TYR A 47 1.05 7.13 6.75
N ASP A 48 0.98 7.92 5.71
CA ASP A 48 2.13 8.58 5.11
C ASP A 48 2.14 10.05 5.46
N THR A 49 3.31 10.58 5.78
CA THR A 49 3.47 12.00 6.07
C THR A 49 4.63 12.61 5.30
N VAL A 50 4.54 13.93 5.08
CA VAL A 50 5.71 14.78 4.81
C VAL A 50 5.83 15.74 5.97
N CYS A 51 6.94 15.62 6.70
CA CYS A 51 7.27 16.46 7.83
C CYS A 51 8.21 17.58 7.40
N VAL A 52 8.04 18.76 8.00
CA VAL A 52 8.95 19.91 7.87
C VAL A 52 9.30 20.40 9.27
N ASN A 53 10.57 20.40 9.61
CA ASN A 53 11.07 20.85 10.92
C ASN A 53 10.32 20.22 12.10
N GLY A 54 10.05 18.92 12.03
CA GLY A 54 9.38 18.15 13.08
C GLY A 54 7.85 18.21 13.05
N ASN A 55 7.25 18.99 12.15
CA ASN A 55 5.81 19.12 12.06
C ASN A 55 5.26 18.37 10.84
N VAL A 56 4.18 17.62 11.01
CA VAL A 56 3.45 16.99 9.91
C VAL A 56 2.78 18.10 9.07
N SER A 57 3.25 18.30 7.86
CA SER A 57 2.78 19.31 6.93
C SER A 57 1.79 18.76 5.91
N LEU A 58 2.00 17.53 5.48
CA LEU A 58 1.06 16.75 4.64
C LEU A 58 0.87 15.38 5.25
N ASP A 59 -0.34 14.84 5.14
CA ASP A 59 -0.67 13.50 5.60
C ASP A 59 -1.65 12.79 4.67
N PHE A 60 -1.55 11.46 4.62
CA PHE A 60 -2.39 10.60 3.80
C PHE A 60 -2.65 9.30 4.53
N VAL A 61 -3.87 8.76 4.37
CA VAL A 61 -4.28 7.47 4.93
C VAL A 61 -4.66 6.55 3.79
N SER A 62 -4.15 5.34 3.82
CA SER A 62 -4.47 4.30 2.84
C SER A 62 -4.82 2.98 3.53
N HIS A 63 -5.63 2.19 2.86
CA HIS A 63 -6.14 0.91 3.32
C HIS A 63 -5.76 -0.20 2.35
N TYR A 64 -5.27 -1.33 2.86
CA TYR A 64 -5.03 -2.55 2.08
C TYR A 64 -6.28 -3.42 1.98
N PHE A 65 -6.47 -4.08 0.84
CA PHE A 65 -7.53 -5.05 0.58
C PHE A 65 -7.01 -6.20 -0.31
N PRO A 66 -6.82 -7.40 0.26
CA PRO A 66 -6.77 -7.72 1.70
C PRO A 66 -5.49 -7.21 2.36
N ASN A 67 -5.28 -7.58 3.64
CA ASN A 67 -4.02 -7.33 4.34
C ASN A 67 -2.82 -7.92 3.58
N VAL A 68 -1.64 -7.32 3.75
CA VAL A 68 -0.45 -7.64 2.96
C VAL A 68 -0.07 -9.12 3.03
N LEU A 69 -0.04 -9.69 4.24
CA LEU A 69 0.33 -11.10 4.43
C LEU A 69 -0.63 -12.07 3.74
N GLU A 70 -1.93 -11.76 3.69
CA GLU A 70 -2.93 -12.55 2.98
C GLU A 70 -2.75 -12.43 1.46
N ALA A 71 -2.58 -11.21 0.98
CA ALA A 71 -2.36 -10.94 -0.44
C ALA A 71 -1.14 -11.67 -1.00
N MET A 72 -0.06 -11.76 -0.23
CA MET A 72 1.18 -12.44 -0.66
C MET A 72 1.10 -13.97 -0.65
N ARG A 73 0.00 -14.54 -0.16
CA ARG A 73 -0.23 -16.00 -0.11
C ARG A 73 -1.32 -16.48 -1.06
N ALA A 74 -2.08 -15.57 -1.65
CA ALA A 74 -3.28 -15.90 -2.41
C ALA A 74 -3.22 -15.34 -3.83
N ARG A 75 -2.88 -16.18 -4.81
CA ARG A 75 -2.77 -15.79 -6.22
C ARG A 75 -4.10 -15.35 -6.83
N TRP A 76 -5.21 -15.96 -6.43
CA TRP A 76 -6.55 -15.66 -6.95
C TRP A 76 -7.13 -14.31 -6.48
N ILE A 77 -6.43 -13.61 -5.60
CA ILE A 77 -6.82 -12.29 -5.13
C ILE A 77 -6.12 -11.24 -5.99
N SER A 78 -6.89 -10.27 -6.47
CA SER A 78 -6.38 -9.02 -7.06
C SER A 78 -6.22 -8.00 -5.93
N PRO A 79 -5.04 -7.89 -5.29
CA PRO A 79 -4.87 -7.01 -4.14
C PRO A 79 -4.95 -5.55 -4.58
N GLN A 80 -5.50 -4.74 -3.69
CA GLN A 80 -5.65 -3.32 -3.92
C GLN A 80 -5.33 -2.52 -2.67
N PHE A 81 -4.85 -1.29 -2.85
CA PHE A 81 -4.88 -0.32 -1.78
C PHE A 81 -5.54 0.98 -2.25
N ILE A 82 -6.16 1.68 -1.32
CA ILE A 82 -6.95 2.88 -1.59
C ILE A 82 -6.54 3.97 -0.62
N ALA A 83 -6.04 5.08 -1.17
CA ALA A 83 -5.86 6.33 -0.46
C ALA A 83 -7.22 6.99 -0.24
N THR A 84 -7.62 7.20 1.01
CA THR A 84 -8.91 7.78 1.33
C THR A 84 -8.89 9.31 1.23
N ASN A 85 -9.99 9.87 0.72
CA ASN A 85 -10.24 11.31 0.78
C ASN A 85 -11.00 11.74 2.05
N ARG A 86 -11.27 10.80 2.98
CA ARG A 86 -12.05 11.02 4.20
C ARG A 86 -11.19 11.42 5.41
N VAL A 87 -9.89 11.68 5.21
CA VAL A 87 -8.91 11.92 6.30
C VAL A 87 -9.36 13.01 7.26
N ASP A 88 -9.97 14.08 6.75
CA ASP A 88 -10.39 15.24 7.56
C ASP A 88 -11.86 15.15 8.03
N SER A 89 -12.66 14.21 7.52
CA SER A 89 -14.09 14.09 7.77
C SER A 89 -14.48 12.92 8.69
N VAL A 90 -13.65 11.89 8.79
CA VAL A 90 -13.92 10.69 9.61
C VAL A 90 -13.14 10.80 10.93
N ARG A 91 -13.87 10.76 12.05
CA ARG A 91 -13.33 10.96 13.39
C ARG A 91 -12.24 9.94 13.77
N ASP A 92 -12.35 8.72 13.29
CA ASP A 92 -11.41 7.65 13.66
C ASP A 92 -10.00 7.91 13.13
N TYR A 93 -9.85 8.66 12.03
CA TYR A 93 -8.54 9.06 11.54
C TYR A 93 -7.83 10.08 12.44
N ALA A 94 -8.54 10.77 13.32
CA ALA A 94 -7.92 11.66 14.29
C ALA A 94 -6.98 10.89 15.25
N GLN A 95 -7.39 9.68 15.68
CA GLN A 95 -6.55 8.82 16.52
C GLN A 95 -5.32 8.31 15.77
N LEU A 96 -5.47 7.97 14.49
CA LEU A 96 -4.35 7.55 13.63
C LEU A 96 -3.35 8.69 13.42
N ARG A 97 -3.84 9.90 13.16
CA ARG A 97 -3.00 11.12 13.01
C ARG A 97 -2.26 11.44 14.31
N GLU A 98 -2.92 11.33 15.46
CA GLU A 98 -2.29 11.49 16.77
C GLU A 98 -1.20 10.45 17.00
N LEU A 99 -1.48 9.16 16.72
CA LEU A 99 -0.50 8.08 16.81
C LEU A 99 0.71 8.36 15.93
N GLY A 100 0.49 8.65 14.63
CA GLY A 100 1.56 8.93 13.68
C GLY A 100 2.39 10.15 14.05
N GLY A 101 1.77 11.22 14.54
CA GLY A 101 2.47 12.39 15.06
C GLY A 101 3.38 12.06 16.24
N ARG A 102 2.88 11.30 17.21
CA ARG A 102 3.68 10.82 18.36
C ARG A 102 4.84 9.90 17.95
N VAL A 103 4.62 9.03 16.97
CA VAL A 103 5.69 8.16 16.44
C VAL A 103 6.77 8.99 15.76
N ASN A 104 6.40 9.95 14.91
CA ASN A 104 7.35 10.85 14.26
C ASN A 104 8.15 11.67 15.31
N GLU A 105 7.50 12.20 16.33
CA GLU A 105 8.15 12.93 17.43
C GLU A 105 9.13 12.02 18.20
N ALA A 106 8.70 10.82 18.59
CA ALA A 106 9.53 9.88 19.36
C ALA A 106 10.78 9.43 18.61
N LEU A 107 10.71 9.40 17.28
CA LEU A 107 11.84 9.06 16.40
C LEU A 107 12.69 10.27 16.00
N GLY A 108 12.30 11.48 16.40
CA GLY A 108 13.00 12.71 16.05
C GLY A 108 12.98 13.03 14.56
N ILE A 109 11.87 12.70 13.88
CA ILE A 109 11.70 13.00 12.45
C ILE A 109 11.67 14.52 12.26
N GLY A 110 12.68 15.05 11.57
CA GLY A 110 12.80 16.47 11.23
C GLY A 110 12.07 16.81 9.93
N THR A 111 12.82 17.02 8.84
CA THR A 111 12.27 17.21 7.49
C THR A 111 12.47 15.93 6.69
N SER A 112 11.39 15.18 6.50
CA SER A 112 11.40 13.91 5.74
C SER A 112 9.99 13.44 5.38
N ALA A 113 9.92 12.52 4.42
CA ALA A 113 8.74 11.67 4.22
C ALA A 113 8.79 10.49 5.20
N THR A 114 7.62 10.01 5.64
CA THR A 114 7.47 8.77 6.41
C THR A 114 6.38 7.90 5.85
N HIS A 115 6.55 6.60 6.00
CA HIS A 115 5.57 5.56 5.65
C HIS A 115 5.40 4.67 6.88
N MET A 116 4.23 4.77 7.53
CA MET A 116 3.91 4.07 8.77
C MET A 116 2.76 3.08 8.54
N GLU A 117 2.97 1.82 8.84
CA GLU A 117 1.93 0.80 8.81
C GLU A 117 1.20 0.67 10.15
N TRP A 118 -0.09 0.39 10.08
CA TRP A 118 -0.98 0.28 11.23
C TRP A 118 -2.03 -0.80 11.04
N PHE A 119 -2.52 -1.32 12.15
CA PHE A 119 -3.66 -2.24 12.22
C PHE A 119 -4.77 -1.65 13.09
N PHE A 120 -6.02 -1.95 12.72
CA PHE A 120 -7.19 -1.64 13.53
C PHE A 120 -8.10 -2.87 13.65
N GLY A 121 -8.29 -3.35 14.87
CA GLY A 121 -9.04 -4.57 15.15
C GLY A 121 -9.56 -4.63 16.58
N PRO A 122 -9.82 -5.82 17.13
CA PRO A 122 -10.39 -6.00 18.47
C PRO A 122 -9.60 -5.33 19.60
N LYS A 123 -8.29 -5.14 19.40
CA LYS A 123 -7.40 -4.45 20.36
C LYS A 123 -7.26 -2.94 20.06
N GLY A 124 -8.12 -2.38 19.20
CA GLY A 124 -8.03 -1.00 18.74
C GLY A 124 -6.91 -0.75 17.75
N LEU A 125 -6.52 0.53 17.60
CA LEU A 125 -5.44 0.95 16.72
C LEU A 125 -4.07 0.49 17.26
N ARG A 126 -3.24 -0.08 16.38
CA ARG A 126 -1.89 -0.54 16.66
C ARG A 126 -0.91 -0.02 15.61
N PHE A 127 0.22 0.47 16.07
CA PHE A 127 1.40 0.71 15.24
C PHE A 127 2.01 -0.63 14.82
N SER A 128 2.50 -0.72 13.60
CA SER A 128 3.26 -1.87 13.08
C SER A 128 4.72 -1.48 12.84
N GLU A 129 4.99 -0.78 11.76
CA GLU A 129 6.33 -0.32 11.42
C GLU A 129 6.31 1.09 10.82
N ILE A 130 7.48 1.72 10.71
CA ILE A 130 7.65 2.99 10.03
C ILE A 130 8.98 3.04 9.30
N GLY A 131 8.94 3.52 8.06
CA GLY A 131 10.13 3.87 7.28
C GLY A 131 10.24 5.38 7.08
N CYS A 132 11.43 5.94 7.30
CA CYS A 132 11.73 7.35 7.00
C CYS A 132 12.03 7.50 5.49
N ARG A 133 11.03 7.29 4.68
CA ARG A 133 11.08 7.28 3.21
C ARG A 133 9.70 7.50 2.60
N PRO A 134 9.60 7.86 1.29
CA PRO A 134 8.35 7.74 0.54
C PRO A 134 7.84 6.28 0.50
N PRO A 135 6.52 6.07 0.43
CA PRO A 135 5.94 4.73 0.18
C PRO A 135 6.33 4.20 -1.19
N GLY A 136 6.18 2.88 -1.36
CA GLY A 136 6.36 2.21 -2.65
C GLY A 136 5.15 2.28 -3.56
N VAL A 137 5.19 1.48 -4.62
CA VAL A 137 4.10 1.11 -5.54
C VAL A 137 3.28 2.27 -6.10
N GLY A 138 3.90 3.45 -6.27
CA GLY A 138 3.22 4.62 -6.86
C GLY A 138 2.16 5.26 -5.96
N ALA A 139 2.20 5.06 -4.64
CA ALA A 139 1.23 5.66 -3.73
C ALA A 139 1.22 7.20 -3.81
N TRP A 140 2.37 7.81 -4.01
CA TRP A 140 2.46 9.27 -4.16
C TRP A 140 1.81 9.81 -5.43
N ASP A 141 1.78 9.01 -6.51
CA ASP A 141 1.04 9.37 -7.72
C ASP A 141 -0.46 9.41 -7.41
N LEU A 142 -0.97 8.43 -6.63
CA LEU A 142 -2.36 8.40 -6.21
C LEU A 142 -2.69 9.59 -5.30
N TYR A 143 -1.80 9.94 -4.35
CA TYR A 143 -1.99 11.12 -3.50
C TYR A 143 -2.02 12.41 -4.31
N SER A 144 -1.12 12.54 -5.29
CA SER A 144 -1.07 13.70 -6.18
C SER A 144 -2.36 13.87 -6.97
N VAL A 145 -2.84 12.78 -7.59
CA VAL A 145 -4.08 12.79 -8.39
C VAL A 145 -5.33 12.95 -7.52
N GLY A 146 -5.35 12.36 -6.33
CA GLY A 146 -6.47 12.47 -5.39
C GLY A 146 -6.63 13.87 -4.77
N ASN A 147 -5.56 14.67 -4.76
CA ASN A 147 -5.49 15.94 -4.05
C ASN A 147 -5.14 17.15 -4.93
N ASP A 148 -5.09 16.99 -6.25
CA ASP A 148 -4.90 18.05 -7.24
C ASP A 148 -3.58 18.84 -7.09
N PHE A 149 -2.47 18.19 -6.68
CA PHE A 149 -1.14 18.81 -6.62
C PHE A 149 -0.01 17.80 -6.86
N ASP A 150 1.19 18.28 -7.16
CA ASP A 150 2.39 17.47 -7.35
C ASP A 150 3.11 17.26 -6.01
N LEU A 151 2.96 16.07 -5.41
CA LEU A 151 3.56 15.73 -4.12
C LEU A 151 5.09 15.63 -4.20
N TYR A 152 5.66 15.19 -5.32
CA TYR A 152 7.11 15.13 -5.51
C TYR A 152 7.74 16.52 -5.48
N ARG A 153 7.07 17.49 -6.10
CA ARG A 153 7.49 18.89 -6.05
C ARG A 153 7.41 19.45 -4.63
N GLU A 154 6.32 19.18 -3.90
CA GLU A 154 6.18 19.66 -2.52
C GLU A 154 7.20 19.01 -1.58
N TRP A 155 7.54 17.74 -1.82
CA TRP A 155 8.62 17.09 -1.09
C TRP A 155 9.98 17.73 -1.37
N ALA A 156 10.30 18.02 -2.63
CA ALA A 156 11.51 18.76 -3.00
C ALA A 156 11.55 20.15 -2.33
N ASN A 157 10.42 20.87 -2.32
CA ASN A 157 10.29 22.16 -1.65
C ASN A 157 10.53 22.04 -0.13
N SER A 158 10.03 20.97 0.51
CA SER A 158 10.24 20.73 1.94
C SER A 158 11.72 20.55 2.29
N ILE A 159 12.48 19.86 1.44
CA ILE A 159 13.92 19.60 1.67
C ILE A 159 14.77 20.83 1.35
N VAL A 160 14.46 21.55 0.27
CA VAL A 160 15.31 22.64 -0.22
C VAL A 160 14.96 23.97 0.45
N HIS A 161 13.68 24.17 0.76
CA HIS A 161 13.15 25.47 1.18
C HIS A 161 12.47 25.43 2.56
N ASP A 162 12.46 24.29 3.26
CA ASP A 162 11.74 24.10 4.54
C ASP A 162 10.27 24.53 4.45
N HIS A 163 9.64 24.36 3.32
CA HIS A 163 8.31 24.88 3.05
C HIS A 163 7.48 23.92 2.19
N ILE A 164 6.18 23.83 2.48
CA ILE A 164 5.15 23.21 1.66
C ILE A 164 4.05 24.23 1.40
N ALA A 165 3.78 24.51 0.13
CA ALA A 165 2.77 25.49 -0.28
C ALA A 165 1.39 24.84 -0.49
N ALA A 166 1.35 23.60 -0.97
CA ALA A 166 0.12 22.90 -1.29
C ALA A 166 -0.65 22.45 -0.04
N ARG A 167 -1.98 22.38 -0.20
CA ARG A 167 -2.88 21.75 0.77
C ARG A 167 -3.66 20.65 0.05
N PRO A 168 -3.79 19.45 0.65
CA PRO A 168 -4.59 18.38 0.07
C PRO A 168 -6.04 18.82 -0.14
N SER A 169 -6.55 18.70 -1.38
CA SER A 169 -7.94 19.04 -1.69
C SER A 169 -8.94 18.02 -1.15
N ARG A 170 -8.49 16.78 -0.90
CA ARG A 170 -9.31 15.63 -0.54
C ARG A 170 -10.47 15.39 -1.52
N ARG A 171 -10.31 15.81 -2.77
CA ARG A 171 -11.37 15.75 -3.77
C ARG A 171 -11.72 14.34 -4.19
N TYR A 172 -10.69 13.49 -4.35
CA TYR A 172 -10.88 12.11 -4.78
C TYR A 172 -10.20 11.14 -3.82
N ALA A 173 -10.86 10.02 -3.55
CA ALA A 173 -10.14 8.80 -3.20
C ALA A 173 -9.43 8.30 -4.45
N ALA A 174 -8.24 7.72 -4.30
CA ALA A 174 -7.47 7.17 -5.40
C ALA A 174 -6.90 5.81 -5.00
N GLY A 175 -6.96 4.84 -5.89
CA GLY A 175 -6.54 3.47 -5.58
C GLY A 175 -5.94 2.76 -6.77
N ILE A 176 -5.33 1.63 -6.47
CA ILE A 176 -4.70 0.73 -7.43
C ILE A 176 -5.15 -0.69 -7.17
N VAL A 177 -5.42 -1.44 -8.21
CA VAL A 177 -5.65 -2.89 -8.15
C VAL A 177 -4.59 -3.60 -8.98
N ALA A 178 -3.94 -4.59 -8.36
CA ALA A 178 -2.99 -5.47 -9.04
C ALA A 178 -3.74 -6.58 -9.78
N LEU A 179 -3.32 -6.86 -11.01
CA LEU A 179 -3.89 -7.90 -11.85
C LEU A 179 -2.91 -9.08 -11.89
N ARG A 180 -3.30 -10.19 -11.28
CA ARG A 180 -2.47 -11.38 -11.16
C ARG A 180 -2.92 -12.45 -12.15
N PRO A 181 -1.99 -13.07 -12.89
CA PRO A 181 -2.30 -14.23 -13.72
C PRO A 181 -2.54 -15.48 -12.85
N ASP A 182 -3.20 -16.49 -13.39
CA ASP A 182 -3.47 -17.77 -12.71
C ASP A 182 -2.20 -18.54 -12.35
N HIS A 183 -1.12 -18.35 -13.11
CA HIS A 183 0.20 -18.96 -12.88
C HIS A 183 1.33 -18.05 -13.35
N ASP A 184 2.54 -18.32 -12.90
CA ASP A 184 3.73 -17.61 -13.37
C ASP A 184 4.15 -18.11 -14.76
N GLY A 185 4.76 -17.20 -15.52
CA GLY A 185 5.20 -17.45 -16.89
C GLY A 185 5.47 -16.14 -17.61
N ASN A 186 5.26 -16.13 -18.91
CA ASN A 186 5.28 -14.90 -19.70
C ASN A 186 3.85 -14.51 -20.08
N ILE A 187 3.52 -13.24 -19.94
CA ILE A 187 2.22 -12.70 -20.33
C ILE A 187 1.96 -13.00 -21.80
N THR A 188 0.78 -13.53 -22.11
CA THR A 188 0.36 -13.82 -23.48
C THR A 188 -0.74 -12.87 -23.97
N GLY A 189 -1.46 -12.25 -23.07
CA GLY A 189 -2.52 -11.30 -23.38
C GLY A 189 -3.44 -10.99 -22.22
N TYR A 190 -4.50 -10.27 -22.53
CA TYR A 190 -5.50 -9.79 -21.57
C TYR A 190 -6.91 -9.98 -22.13
N SER A 191 -7.90 -10.13 -21.23
CA SER A 191 -9.31 -9.98 -21.57
C SER A 191 -10.01 -9.03 -20.60
N GLY A 192 -11.22 -8.56 -20.95
CA GLY A 192 -12.01 -7.67 -20.10
C GLY A 192 -11.58 -6.20 -20.12
N VAL A 193 -10.49 -5.84 -20.78
CA VAL A 193 -9.97 -4.45 -20.82
C VAL A 193 -10.96 -3.49 -21.49
N GLU A 194 -11.57 -3.89 -22.61
CA GLU A 194 -12.57 -3.07 -23.31
C GLU A 194 -13.85 -2.90 -22.47
N GLU A 195 -14.24 -3.95 -21.75
CA GLU A 195 -15.40 -3.90 -20.84
C GLU A 195 -15.12 -2.95 -19.68
N MET A 196 -13.97 -3.05 -19.04
CA MET A 196 -13.51 -2.11 -18.00
C MET A 196 -13.53 -0.67 -18.53
N GLN A 197 -12.96 -0.43 -19.71
CA GLN A 197 -12.92 0.91 -20.30
C GLN A 197 -14.32 1.46 -20.59
N THR A 198 -15.23 0.62 -21.05
CA THR A 198 -16.63 1.02 -21.33
C THR A 198 -17.40 1.34 -20.06
N ARG A 199 -17.20 0.57 -18.99
CA ARG A 199 -17.95 0.74 -17.73
C ARG A 199 -17.39 1.82 -16.82
N SER A 200 -16.05 1.96 -16.78
CA SER A 200 -15.36 2.69 -15.73
C SER A 200 -14.25 3.59 -16.24
N GLY A 201 -14.10 3.73 -17.56
CA GLY A 201 -12.97 4.45 -18.18
C GLY A 201 -12.83 5.90 -17.73
N GLU A 202 -13.93 6.58 -17.39
CA GLU A 202 -13.90 7.96 -16.88
C GLU A 202 -13.17 8.10 -15.53
N TRP A 203 -13.11 7.00 -14.75
CA TRP A 203 -12.46 6.95 -13.43
C TRP A 203 -11.04 6.39 -13.47
N VAL A 204 -10.61 5.83 -14.61
CA VAL A 204 -9.27 5.29 -14.80
C VAL A 204 -8.27 6.44 -14.90
N ILE A 205 -7.25 6.42 -14.04
CA ILE A 205 -6.09 7.31 -14.12
C ILE A 205 -5.14 6.80 -15.20
N ASP A 206 -4.77 5.53 -15.06
CA ASP A 206 -3.97 4.79 -16.03
C ASP A 206 -4.10 3.27 -15.81
N ALA A 207 -3.66 2.52 -16.80
CA ALA A 207 -3.55 1.07 -16.75
C ALA A 207 -2.16 0.66 -17.25
N HIS A 208 -1.39 -0.01 -16.42
CA HIS A 208 -0.13 -0.61 -16.81
C HIS A 208 -0.35 -2.08 -17.13
N LEU A 209 -0.39 -2.38 -18.42
CA LEU A 209 -0.59 -3.73 -18.97
C LEU A 209 0.65 -4.09 -19.79
N PRO A 210 1.66 -4.76 -19.21
CA PRO A 210 2.88 -5.11 -19.91
C PRO A 210 2.61 -5.93 -21.19
N PRO A 211 3.40 -5.75 -22.26
CA PRO A 211 3.17 -6.43 -23.52
C PRO A 211 3.38 -7.95 -23.40
N PRO A 212 2.78 -8.75 -24.32
CA PRO A 212 3.05 -10.17 -24.43
C PRO A 212 4.56 -10.47 -24.48
N GLY A 213 4.98 -11.54 -23.79
CA GLY A 213 6.38 -11.91 -23.62
C GLY A 213 7.04 -11.36 -22.36
N THR A 214 6.39 -10.42 -21.64
CA THR A 214 6.90 -9.92 -20.35
C THR A 214 6.73 -11.01 -19.29
N PRO A 215 7.79 -11.33 -18.48
CA PRO A 215 7.66 -12.24 -17.33
C PRO A 215 6.66 -11.73 -16.30
N THR A 216 5.87 -12.63 -15.72
CA THR A 216 5.00 -12.31 -14.60
C THR A 216 5.82 -12.12 -13.33
N GLN A 217 5.23 -11.45 -12.35
CA GLN A 217 5.81 -11.31 -11.03
C GLN A 217 5.22 -12.39 -10.10
N PRO A 218 6.04 -13.23 -9.45
CA PRO A 218 5.57 -14.19 -8.45
C PRO A 218 4.82 -13.50 -7.30
N VAL A 219 3.81 -14.15 -6.77
CA VAL A 219 2.96 -13.59 -5.69
C VAL A 219 3.79 -13.24 -4.47
N GLU A 220 4.79 -14.06 -4.16
CA GLU A 220 5.70 -13.90 -3.03
C GLU A 220 6.68 -12.73 -3.20
N SER A 221 6.80 -12.19 -4.41
CA SER A 221 7.73 -11.07 -4.69
C SER A 221 7.21 -9.70 -4.23
N GLY A 222 5.94 -9.61 -3.83
CA GLY A 222 5.39 -8.37 -3.31
C GLY A 222 3.86 -8.27 -3.40
N TYR A 223 3.33 -7.27 -2.71
CA TYR A 223 1.90 -6.99 -2.66
C TYR A 223 1.30 -6.73 -4.05
N MET A 224 2.01 -5.96 -4.89
CA MET A 224 1.56 -5.60 -6.24
C MET A 224 2.06 -6.59 -7.29
N ALA A 225 1.33 -6.69 -8.39
CA ALA A 225 1.78 -7.33 -9.62
C ALA A 225 2.37 -6.30 -10.60
N ASN A 226 3.06 -6.78 -11.66
CA ASN A 226 3.54 -5.90 -12.72
C ASN A 226 2.43 -5.42 -13.68
N ALA A 227 1.25 -6.02 -13.64
CA ALA A 227 0.05 -5.50 -14.31
C ALA A 227 -0.89 -4.89 -13.28
N TYR A 228 -1.39 -3.68 -13.52
CA TYR A 228 -2.28 -2.98 -12.59
C TYR A 228 -3.15 -1.92 -13.28
N VAL A 229 -4.22 -1.51 -12.60
CA VAL A 229 -5.05 -0.37 -12.98
C VAL A 229 -5.12 0.60 -11.80
N ARG A 230 -4.95 1.90 -12.08
CA ARG A 230 -5.13 2.98 -11.11
C ARG A 230 -6.40 3.76 -11.42
N MET A 231 -7.19 4.03 -10.39
CA MET A 231 -8.48 4.71 -10.51
C MET A 231 -8.65 5.76 -9.43
N ARG A 232 -9.55 6.73 -9.67
CA ARG A 232 -10.00 7.71 -8.67
C ARG A 232 -11.51 7.88 -8.73
N HIS A 233 -12.10 8.22 -7.60
CA HIS A 233 -13.53 8.56 -7.53
C HIS A 233 -13.78 9.52 -6.35
N PRO A 234 -14.73 10.48 -6.43
CA PRO A 234 -15.04 11.35 -5.29
C PRO A 234 -15.64 10.60 -4.10
N ASP A 235 -16.32 9.49 -4.33
CA ASP A 235 -16.83 8.60 -3.29
C ASP A 235 -15.90 7.40 -3.10
N TYR A 236 -15.42 7.20 -1.88
CA TYR A 236 -14.48 6.13 -1.50
C TYR A 236 -15.08 4.73 -1.69
N ASP A 237 -16.35 4.53 -1.30
CA ASP A 237 -16.97 3.21 -1.37
C ASP A 237 -17.29 2.82 -2.81
N ALA A 238 -17.66 3.80 -3.63
CA ALA A 238 -17.80 3.61 -5.08
C ALA A 238 -16.45 3.24 -5.72
N LEU A 239 -15.35 3.92 -5.36
CA LEU A 239 -14.00 3.56 -5.84
C LEU A 239 -13.65 2.13 -5.49
N ARG A 240 -13.89 1.71 -4.24
CA ARG A 240 -13.64 0.33 -3.82
C ARG A 240 -14.40 -0.67 -4.67
N GLY A 241 -15.69 -0.42 -4.93
CA GLY A 241 -16.50 -1.26 -5.81
C GLY A 241 -15.97 -1.33 -7.25
N LEU A 242 -15.49 -0.20 -7.79
CA LEU A 242 -14.88 -0.14 -9.12
C LEU A 242 -13.58 -0.96 -9.20
N LEU A 243 -12.70 -0.85 -8.21
CA LEU A 243 -11.45 -1.63 -8.16
C LEU A 243 -11.73 -3.13 -8.01
N ASP A 244 -12.73 -3.51 -7.19
CA ASP A 244 -13.19 -4.91 -7.08
C ASP A 244 -13.73 -5.43 -8.43
N ASP A 245 -14.48 -4.61 -9.16
CA ASP A 245 -15.03 -4.96 -10.48
C ASP A 245 -13.90 -5.15 -11.51
N VAL A 246 -12.93 -4.25 -11.54
CA VAL A 246 -11.74 -4.36 -12.40
C VAL A 246 -10.97 -5.63 -12.10
N GLY A 247 -10.71 -5.94 -10.83
CA GLY A 247 -9.99 -7.15 -10.42
C GLY A 247 -10.71 -8.46 -10.81
N ARG A 248 -12.04 -8.42 -10.99
CA ARG A 248 -12.85 -9.55 -11.46
C ARG A 248 -13.00 -9.63 -12.97
N THR A 249 -12.96 -8.49 -13.65
CA THR A 249 -13.27 -8.38 -15.08
C THR A 249 -12.02 -8.51 -15.94
N VAL A 250 -10.90 -7.91 -15.49
CA VAL A 250 -9.65 -7.92 -16.27
C VAL A 250 -8.80 -9.12 -15.90
N HIS A 251 -8.61 -10.02 -16.85
CA HIS A 251 -7.78 -11.20 -16.68
C HIS A 251 -6.45 -11.08 -17.43
N VAL A 252 -5.38 -11.54 -16.77
CA VAL A 252 -4.04 -11.63 -17.33
C VAL A 252 -3.76 -13.09 -17.67
N TYR A 253 -3.43 -13.38 -18.91
CA TYR A 253 -3.04 -14.71 -19.37
C TYR A 253 -1.53 -14.83 -19.42
N ALA A 254 -0.98 -15.94 -18.91
CA ALA A 254 0.44 -16.26 -18.94
C ALA A 254 0.69 -17.70 -19.43
N GLN A 255 1.91 -17.96 -19.90
CA GLN A 255 2.36 -19.28 -20.36
C GLN A 255 3.86 -19.47 -20.05
#